data_90a7cbd9298e6680e8c4795bf10beb7c
#
_entry.id   90a7cbd9298e6680e8c4795bf10beb7c
#
_cell.length_a   1.000
_cell.length_b   1.000
_cell.length_c   1.000
_cell.angle_alpha   90.00
_cell.angle_beta   90.00
_cell.angle_gamma   90.00
#
_symmetry.space_group_name_H-M   'P 1'
#
loop_
_entity.id
_entity.type
_entity.pdbx_description
1 polymer ?
#
loop_
_entity_poly.entity_id
_entity_poly.type
_entity_poly.pdbx_seq_one_letter_code
_entity_poly.pdbx_strand_id
1 'polypeptide(L)'
;HSKKIDIIYIDPPYNTGAKDWKYNNDFVDELDSFRHSKWLSMMNNRLKIAKKLLKKDGVLICSIDENEKNQLGVLLEEIFYEYEIHCISIVHNPGGVQGKNFSYNNEFAFFIFPKNIKKISLENREENPDIRPLRDVSTGNHLRTDAKNCFFPIYVKNNKVIGFGKVCEDSFHPKSPNIKRKDGILEIYPIDTNGNERKWVFARQTIDNIKDELFVEFNKKRKIFDIIRKKTKFNYKTVWDKKLFNANLFGTQLLRSIIKTSFPFPKSMYLV
;
A
#
# COMPACT_ATOMS: atom_id res chain seq x y z
N HIS A 1 11.68 17.34 -26.00
CA HIS A 1 11.03 17.18 -24.68
C HIS A 1 11.59 15.99 -23.86
N SER A 2 12.77 15.44 -24.23
CA SER A 2 13.40 14.34 -23.49
C SER A 2 13.58 14.69 -22.00
N LYS A 3 13.25 13.73 -21.10
CA LYS A 3 13.39 13.83 -19.63
C LYS A 3 12.68 15.04 -19.00
N LYS A 4 11.48 15.37 -19.49
CA LYS A 4 10.67 16.51 -18.97
C LYS A 4 9.31 16.11 -18.40
N ILE A 5 8.89 14.87 -18.56
CA ILE A 5 7.57 14.39 -18.15
C ILE A 5 7.66 13.74 -16.76
N ASP A 6 6.83 14.20 -15.84
CA ASP A 6 6.78 13.67 -14.47
C ASP A 6 5.97 12.37 -14.40
N ILE A 7 4.84 12.31 -15.10
CA ILE A 7 3.93 11.16 -15.09
C ILE A 7 3.47 10.85 -16.51
N ILE A 8 3.51 9.59 -16.88
CA ILE A 8 2.90 9.06 -18.10
C ILE A 8 1.87 8.01 -17.68
N TYR A 9 0.61 8.22 -18.04
CA TYR A 9 -0.45 7.22 -17.92
C TYR A 9 -0.82 6.72 -19.32
N ILE A 10 -0.88 5.41 -19.49
CA ILE A 10 -1.31 4.76 -20.73
C ILE A 10 -2.34 3.69 -20.45
N ASP A 11 -3.35 3.68 -21.31
CA ASP A 11 -4.43 2.69 -21.37
C ASP A 11 -4.43 2.12 -22.79
N PRO A 12 -3.55 1.13 -23.07
CA PRO A 12 -3.40 0.58 -24.41
C PRO A 12 -4.61 -0.29 -24.79
N PRO A 13 -4.77 -0.65 -26.08
CA PRO A 13 -5.71 -1.70 -26.49
C PRO A 13 -5.41 -3.00 -25.72
N TYR A 14 -6.44 -3.62 -25.12
CA TYR A 14 -6.29 -4.81 -24.29
C TYR A 14 -6.18 -6.12 -25.07
N ASN A 15 -6.28 -6.04 -26.38
CA ASN A 15 -6.15 -7.19 -27.29
C ASN A 15 -7.18 -8.31 -27.01
N THR A 16 -8.40 -7.91 -26.67
CA THR A 16 -9.50 -8.82 -26.30
C THR A 16 -10.06 -9.65 -27.47
N GLY A 17 -9.69 -9.33 -28.73
CA GLY A 17 -10.29 -9.91 -29.93
C GLY A 17 -11.67 -9.35 -30.30
N ALA A 18 -12.23 -8.48 -29.48
CA ALA A 18 -13.53 -7.85 -29.76
C ALA A 18 -13.41 -6.78 -30.85
N LYS A 19 -14.30 -6.82 -31.86
CA LYS A 19 -14.34 -5.88 -32.99
C LYS A 19 -14.98 -4.51 -32.65
N ASP A 20 -15.26 -4.24 -31.40
CA ASP A 20 -16.06 -3.11 -30.92
C ASP A 20 -15.26 -1.84 -30.63
N TRP A 21 -13.95 -1.84 -30.83
CA TRP A 21 -13.08 -0.70 -30.61
C TRP A 21 -12.89 0.15 -31.87
N LYS A 22 -13.13 1.47 -31.77
CA LYS A 22 -12.82 2.45 -32.81
C LYS A 22 -11.31 2.65 -33.07
N TYR A 23 -10.47 2.05 -32.29
CA TYR A 23 -9.03 1.99 -32.52
C TYR A 23 -8.70 0.79 -33.34
N ASN A 24 -7.80 0.94 -34.30
CA ASN A 24 -7.39 -0.02 -35.31
C ASN A 24 -6.96 -1.37 -34.69
N ASN A 25 -7.93 -2.12 -34.14
CA ASN A 25 -7.78 -3.49 -33.64
C ASN A 25 -7.81 -4.52 -34.78
N ASP A 26 -7.92 -4.07 -36.05
CA ASP A 26 -7.82 -4.93 -37.24
C ASP A 26 -6.48 -5.69 -37.31
N PHE A 27 -5.54 -5.37 -36.42
CA PHE A 27 -4.28 -6.08 -36.31
C PHE A 27 -4.39 -7.45 -35.64
N VAL A 28 -5.48 -7.74 -34.91
CA VAL A 28 -5.49 -8.92 -34.05
C VAL A 28 -6.85 -9.61 -34.09
N ASP A 29 -7.00 -10.53 -35.03
CA ASP A 29 -8.05 -11.55 -34.94
C ASP A 29 -7.79 -12.43 -33.71
N GLU A 30 -8.84 -12.83 -32.99
CA GLU A 30 -8.75 -13.75 -31.84
C GLU A 30 -8.05 -15.07 -32.22
N LEU A 31 -8.18 -15.48 -33.48
CA LEU A 31 -7.55 -16.68 -34.07
C LEU A 31 -6.12 -16.43 -34.58
N ASP A 32 -5.60 -15.19 -34.53
CA ASP A 32 -4.24 -14.90 -34.99
C ASP A 32 -3.22 -15.44 -33.97
N SER A 33 -2.51 -16.49 -34.34
CA SER A 33 -1.43 -17.09 -33.54
C SER A 33 -0.29 -16.13 -33.23
N PHE A 34 -0.16 -14.99 -33.91
CA PHE A 34 0.83 -13.95 -33.72
C PHE A 34 0.26 -12.72 -32.99
N ARG A 35 -0.95 -12.76 -32.48
CA ARG A 35 -1.62 -11.60 -31.86
C ARG A 35 -0.77 -10.95 -30.75
N HIS A 36 -0.19 -11.75 -29.87
CA HIS A 36 0.65 -11.26 -28.77
C HIS A 36 1.93 -10.60 -29.28
N SER A 37 2.59 -11.18 -30.28
CA SER A 37 3.82 -10.63 -30.88
C SER A 37 3.58 -9.28 -31.58
N LYS A 38 2.46 -9.14 -32.28
CA LYS A 38 2.05 -7.89 -32.93
C LYS A 38 1.79 -6.82 -31.88
N TRP A 39 1.05 -7.16 -30.85
CA TRP A 39 0.77 -6.25 -29.73
C TRP A 39 2.05 -5.82 -29.01
N LEU A 40 2.95 -6.77 -28.69
CA LEU A 40 4.25 -6.49 -28.08
C LEU A 40 5.11 -5.56 -28.93
N SER A 41 5.15 -5.75 -30.25
CA SER A 41 5.89 -4.88 -31.18
C SER A 41 5.36 -3.45 -31.14
N MET A 42 4.04 -3.29 -31.12
CA MET A 42 3.37 -1.99 -30.99
C MET A 42 3.71 -1.31 -29.67
N MET A 43 3.65 -2.05 -28.55
CA MET A 43 3.93 -1.52 -27.21
C MET A 43 5.41 -1.24 -26.97
N ASN A 44 6.32 -2.09 -27.46
CA ASN A 44 7.76 -1.92 -27.31
C ASN A 44 8.26 -0.54 -27.80
N ASN A 45 7.80 -0.15 -28.99
CA ASN A 45 8.19 1.15 -29.57
C ASN A 45 7.67 2.31 -28.71
N ARG A 46 6.43 2.24 -28.22
CA ARG A 46 5.80 3.28 -27.41
C ARG A 46 6.42 3.39 -26.02
N LEU A 47 6.68 2.26 -25.39
CA LEU A 47 7.30 2.22 -24.07
C LEU A 47 8.74 2.73 -24.08
N LYS A 48 9.52 2.42 -25.14
CA LYS A 48 10.87 2.98 -25.32
C LYS A 48 10.86 4.52 -25.50
N ILE A 49 9.85 5.04 -26.18
CA ILE A 49 9.64 6.50 -26.30
C ILE A 49 9.24 7.07 -24.95
N ALA A 50 8.28 6.46 -24.24
CA ALA A 50 7.84 6.88 -22.91
C ALA A 50 9.04 6.97 -21.94
N LYS A 51 9.90 5.93 -21.90
CA LYS A 51 11.12 5.94 -21.09
C LYS A 51 12.05 7.13 -21.38
N LYS A 52 12.18 7.52 -22.67
CA LYS A 52 13.01 8.68 -23.06
C LYS A 52 12.38 10.02 -22.64
N LEU A 53 11.05 10.09 -22.55
CA LEU A 53 10.32 11.30 -22.16
C LEU A 53 10.29 11.52 -20.65
N LEU A 54 10.26 10.44 -19.86
CA LEU A 54 10.23 10.50 -18.40
C LEU A 54 11.45 11.18 -17.82
N LYS A 55 11.22 11.99 -16.78
CA LYS A 55 12.28 12.46 -15.88
C LYS A 55 12.97 11.28 -15.20
N LYS A 56 14.17 11.54 -14.64
CA LYS A 56 14.90 10.53 -13.86
C LYS A 56 14.10 9.97 -12.68
N ASP A 57 13.19 10.76 -12.15
CA ASP A 57 12.32 10.45 -11.04
C ASP A 57 10.84 10.35 -11.45
N GLY A 58 10.56 10.29 -12.75
CA GLY A 58 9.22 10.18 -13.31
C GLY A 58 8.57 8.80 -13.10
N VAL A 59 7.26 8.74 -13.24
CA VAL A 59 6.44 7.54 -13.05
C VAL A 59 5.71 7.20 -14.36
N LEU A 60 5.74 5.94 -14.76
CA LEU A 60 4.88 5.40 -15.81
C LEU A 60 3.82 4.52 -15.16
N ILE A 61 2.57 4.67 -15.59
CA ILE A 61 1.44 3.83 -15.21
C ILE A 61 0.83 3.25 -16.49
N CYS A 62 0.62 1.94 -16.53
CA CYS A 62 0.04 1.26 -17.67
C CYS A 62 -1.08 0.32 -17.22
N SER A 63 -2.32 0.61 -17.65
CA SER A 63 -3.48 -0.26 -17.40
C SER A 63 -3.52 -1.40 -18.40
N ILE A 64 -4.04 -2.55 -18.00
CA ILE A 64 -4.19 -3.75 -18.86
C ILE A 64 -5.18 -4.72 -18.20
N ASP A 65 -5.78 -5.62 -18.98
CA ASP A 65 -6.53 -6.75 -18.48
C ASP A 65 -5.71 -8.06 -18.50
N GLU A 66 -6.36 -9.18 -18.24
CA GLU A 66 -5.75 -10.52 -18.22
C GLU A 66 -5.18 -10.97 -19.56
N ASN A 67 -5.65 -10.42 -20.70
CA ASN A 67 -5.25 -10.89 -22.04
C ASN A 67 -3.77 -10.64 -22.33
N GLU A 68 -3.25 -9.47 -21.96
CA GLU A 68 -1.86 -9.09 -22.25
C GLU A 68 -1.05 -8.75 -20.99
N LYS A 69 -1.58 -8.96 -19.78
CA LYS A 69 -0.89 -8.66 -18.52
C LYS A 69 0.49 -9.31 -18.43
N ASN A 70 0.59 -10.60 -18.76
CA ASN A 70 1.85 -11.34 -18.62
C ASN A 70 2.88 -10.87 -19.65
N GLN A 71 2.47 -10.67 -20.89
CA GLN A 71 3.29 -10.16 -21.98
C GLN A 71 3.79 -8.76 -21.70
N LEU A 72 2.90 -7.88 -21.21
CA LEU A 72 3.27 -6.53 -20.78
C LEU A 72 4.28 -6.55 -19.63
N GLY A 73 4.06 -7.41 -18.65
CA GLY A 73 4.97 -7.54 -17.49
C GLY A 73 6.39 -7.85 -17.93
N VAL A 74 6.57 -8.88 -18.77
CA VAL A 74 7.90 -9.27 -19.31
C VAL A 74 8.54 -8.12 -20.11
N LEU A 75 7.74 -7.46 -20.96
CA LEU A 75 8.23 -6.34 -21.78
C LEU A 75 8.66 -5.13 -20.91
N LEU A 76 7.93 -4.86 -19.84
CA LEU A 76 8.27 -3.79 -18.88
C LEU A 76 9.57 -4.12 -18.13
N GLU A 77 9.77 -5.36 -17.69
CA GLU A 77 11.00 -5.81 -17.06
C GLU A 77 12.21 -5.65 -17.97
N GLU A 78 12.06 -5.95 -19.27
CA GLU A 78 13.11 -5.77 -20.27
C GLU A 78 13.47 -4.28 -20.46
N ILE A 79 12.45 -3.44 -20.69
CA ILE A 79 12.67 -2.02 -21.02
C ILE A 79 13.11 -1.22 -19.79
N PHE A 80 12.50 -1.49 -18.61
CA PHE A 80 12.66 -0.74 -17.37
C PHE A 80 13.43 -1.53 -16.29
N TYR A 81 14.39 -2.37 -16.65
CA TYR A 81 15.16 -3.26 -15.76
C TYR A 81 15.79 -2.55 -14.55
N GLU A 82 16.05 -1.25 -14.66
CA GLU A 82 16.60 -0.40 -13.60
C GLU A 82 15.54 0.23 -12.69
N TYR A 83 14.23 -0.01 -12.95
CA TYR A 83 13.09 0.52 -12.21
C TYR A 83 12.47 -0.53 -11.28
N GLU A 84 11.70 -0.08 -10.30
CA GLU A 84 10.74 -0.93 -9.59
C GLU A 84 9.47 -1.03 -10.43
N ILE A 85 8.91 -2.23 -10.52
CA ILE A 85 7.69 -2.52 -11.26
C ILE A 85 6.71 -3.22 -10.32
N HIS A 86 5.55 -2.61 -10.12
CA HIS A 86 4.49 -3.15 -9.28
C HIS A 86 3.23 -3.36 -10.10
N CYS A 87 2.66 -4.58 -10.04
CA CYS A 87 1.38 -4.90 -10.65
C CYS A 87 0.28 -4.80 -9.58
N ILE A 88 -0.67 -3.90 -9.79
CA ILE A 88 -1.82 -3.68 -8.92
C ILE A 88 -3.04 -4.33 -9.55
N SER A 89 -3.78 -5.15 -8.81
CA SER A 89 -5.07 -5.68 -9.22
C SER A 89 -6.19 -4.73 -8.78
N ILE A 90 -7.08 -4.36 -9.69
CA ILE A 90 -8.12 -3.36 -9.46
C ILE A 90 -9.48 -3.97 -9.74
N VAL A 91 -10.32 -4.09 -8.73
CA VAL A 91 -11.70 -4.56 -8.88
C VAL A 91 -12.55 -3.41 -9.44
N HIS A 92 -12.60 -3.31 -10.77
CA HIS A 92 -13.32 -2.25 -11.48
C HIS A 92 -14.78 -2.60 -11.73
N ASN A 93 -15.13 -3.88 -11.74
CA ASN A 93 -16.48 -4.40 -11.91
C ASN A 93 -16.82 -5.46 -10.85
N PRO A 94 -17.24 -5.08 -9.62
CA PRO A 94 -17.51 -6.06 -8.55
C PRO A 94 -18.55 -7.14 -8.90
N GLY A 95 -19.47 -6.84 -9.83
CA GLY A 95 -20.45 -7.83 -10.31
C GLY A 95 -19.85 -8.88 -11.25
N GLY A 96 -18.69 -8.61 -11.81
CA GLY A 96 -17.99 -9.46 -12.75
C GLY A 96 -18.66 -9.54 -14.12
N VAL A 97 -17.90 -10.02 -15.11
CA VAL A 97 -18.40 -10.44 -16.42
C VAL A 97 -18.39 -11.96 -16.43
N GLN A 98 -19.55 -12.55 -16.71
CA GLN A 98 -19.73 -14.01 -16.67
C GLN A 98 -18.90 -14.67 -17.77
N GLY A 99 -17.91 -15.44 -17.37
CA GLY A 99 -17.18 -16.34 -18.23
C GLY A 99 -17.66 -17.79 -18.09
N LYS A 100 -17.11 -18.68 -18.86
CA LYS A 100 -17.48 -20.11 -18.85
C LYS A 100 -17.18 -20.79 -17.51
N ASN A 101 -16.07 -20.47 -16.86
CA ASN A 101 -15.62 -21.08 -15.61
C ASN A 101 -15.56 -20.07 -14.45
N PHE A 102 -15.12 -18.85 -14.72
CA PHE A 102 -14.95 -17.77 -13.73
C PHE A 102 -15.56 -16.47 -14.23
N SER A 103 -15.98 -15.61 -13.29
CA SER A 103 -16.38 -14.24 -13.59
C SER A 103 -15.19 -13.30 -13.45
N TYR A 104 -14.90 -12.54 -14.51
CA TYR A 104 -13.83 -11.54 -14.49
C TYR A 104 -14.37 -10.23 -13.91
N ASN A 105 -13.69 -9.72 -12.90
CA ASN A 105 -14.13 -8.54 -12.16
C ASN A 105 -13.04 -7.49 -11.94
N ASN A 106 -11.82 -7.80 -12.38
CA ASN A 106 -10.66 -6.94 -12.17
C ASN A 106 -9.87 -6.72 -13.46
N GLU A 107 -9.14 -5.62 -13.45
CA GLU A 107 -8.08 -5.30 -14.39
C GLU A 107 -6.79 -5.03 -13.61
N PHE A 108 -5.72 -4.72 -14.31
CA PHE A 108 -4.40 -4.50 -13.69
C PHE A 108 -3.86 -3.13 -14.08
N ALA A 109 -3.05 -2.55 -13.20
CA ALA A 109 -2.22 -1.40 -13.51
C ALA A 109 -0.78 -1.69 -13.09
N PHE A 110 0.14 -1.55 -14.02
CA PHE A 110 1.57 -1.56 -13.72
C PHE A 110 2.01 -0.15 -13.34
N PHE A 111 2.68 -0.03 -12.19
CA PHE A 111 3.34 1.18 -11.73
C PHE A 111 4.84 0.99 -11.84
N ILE A 112 5.49 1.85 -12.59
CA ILE A 112 6.92 1.79 -12.90
C ILE A 112 7.57 3.09 -12.45
N PHE A 113 8.52 3.01 -11.53
CA PHE A 113 9.25 4.17 -11.00
C PHE A 113 10.68 3.78 -10.58
N PRO A 114 11.60 4.77 -10.42
CA PRO A 114 12.99 4.49 -10.10
C PRO A 114 13.16 3.77 -8.77
N LYS A 115 14.11 2.82 -8.70
CA LYS A 115 14.48 2.12 -7.47
C LYS A 115 14.94 3.09 -6.39
N ASN A 116 14.70 2.71 -5.13
CA ASN A 116 15.14 3.44 -3.94
C ASN A 116 14.54 4.85 -3.76
N ILE A 117 13.47 5.18 -4.48
CA ILE A 117 12.75 6.44 -4.35
C ILE A 117 11.31 6.15 -3.96
N LYS A 118 10.87 6.66 -2.80
CA LYS A 118 9.47 6.54 -2.40
C LYS A 118 8.62 7.50 -3.22
N LYS A 119 7.88 6.96 -4.19
CA LYS A 119 6.99 7.73 -5.08
C LYS A 119 5.52 7.68 -4.69
N ILE A 120 5.09 6.62 -4.01
CA ILE A 120 3.70 6.47 -3.61
C ILE A 120 3.51 7.05 -2.21
N SER A 121 2.57 7.99 -2.07
CA SER A 121 2.18 8.55 -0.78
C SER A 121 1.54 7.48 0.11
N LEU A 122 1.40 7.78 1.40
CA LEU A 122 0.68 6.89 2.31
C LEU A 122 -0.83 7.16 2.19
N GLU A 123 -1.60 6.09 2.26
CA GLU A 123 -3.05 6.16 2.43
C GLU A 123 -3.37 6.67 3.83
N ASN A 124 -4.15 7.73 3.93
CA ASN A 124 -4.64 8.24 5.21
C ASN A 124 -5.94 7.53 5.60
N ARG A 125 -5.99 6.96 6.82
CA ARG A 125 -7.14 6.24 7.40
C ARG A 125 -7.51 6.82 8.76
N GLU A 126 -7.67 8.12 8.87
CA GLU A 126 -8.03 8.77 10.14
C GLU A 126 -9.38 8.31 10.69
N GLU A 127 -10.36 8.05 9.80
CA GLU A 127 -11.68 7.55 10.19
C GLU A 127 -11.67 6.07 10.62
N ASN A 128 -10.66 5.30 10.21
CA ASN A 128 -10.53 3.89 10.53
C ASN A 128 -9.07 3.52 10.84
N PRO A 129 -8.51 4.03 11.94
CA PRO A 129 -7.14 3.79 12.35
C PRO A 129 -6.94 2.35 12.83
N ASP A 130 -5.71 1.85 12.70
CA ASP A 130 -5.30 0.62 13.38
C ASP A 130 -4.83 0.96 14.81
N ILE A 131 -5.61 0.51 15.80
CA ILE A 131 -5.37 0.78 17.22
C ILE A 131 -4.96 -0.52 17.90
N ARG A 132 -3.73 -0.56 18.42
CA ARG A 132 -3.19 -1.76 19.08
C ARG A 132 -2.35 -1.39 20.31
N PRO A 133 -2.30 -2.27 21.31
CA PRO A 133 -1.30 -2.16 22.37
C PRO A 133 0.11 -2.13 21.78
N LEU A 134 0.96 -1.24 22.30
CA LEU A 134 2.37 -1.21 21.88
C LEU A 134 3.16 -2.37 22.48
N ARG A 135 2.73 -2.88 23.65
CA ARG A 135 3.26 -4.11 24.23
C ARG A 135 2.88 -5.30 23.37
N ASP A 136 3.84 -6.13 23.04
CA ASP A 136 3.59 -7.34 22.26
C ASP A 136 2.66 -8.31 23.01
N VAL A 137 1.51 -8.59 22.39
CA VAL A 137 0.47 -9.48 22.93
C VAL A 137 0.35 -10.79 22.14
N SER A 138 1.26 -11.04 21.19
CA SER A 138 1.31 -12.26 20.41
C SER A 138 1.60 -13.49 21.26
N THR A 139 1.44 -14.67 20.71
CA THR A 139 1.72 -15.95 21.40
C THR A 139 3.12 -16.51 21.09
N GLY A 140 3.83 -15.93 20.11
CA GLY A 140 5.22 -16.30 19.80
C GLY A 140 6.16 -15.13 20.13
N ASN A 141 7.43 -15.31 20.22
CA ASN A 141 8.52 -14.31 20.35
C ASN A 141 8.12 -12.95 20.99
N HIS A 142 7.42 -12.98 22.11
CA HIS A 142 6.79 -11.83 22.76
C HIS A 142 7.44 -11.43 24.08
N LEU A 143 8.38 -12.23 24.55
CA LEU A 143 9.06 -12.00 25.83
C LEU A 143 10.27 -11.06 25.65
N ARG A 144 10.70 -10.46 26.75
CA ARG A 144 11.94 -9.67 26.80
C ARG A 144 13.15 -10.43 26.27
N THR A 145 13.25 -11.74 26.58
CA THR A 145 14.33 -12.62 26.15
C THR A 145 14.42 -12.79 24.64
N ASP A 146 13.30 -12.61 23.92
CA ASP A 146 13.26 -12.74 22.47
C ASP A 146 13.83 -11.51 21.74
N ALA A 147 13.79 -10.33 22.39
CA ALA A 147 14.38 -9.11 21.83
C ALA A 147 14.68 -8.09 22.95
N LYS A 148 15.85 -8.22 23.58
CA LYS A 148 16.28 -7.39 24.72
C LYS A 148 16.25 -5.89 24.42
N ASN A 149 16.59 -5.48 23.19
CA ASN A 149 16.55 -4.08 22.75
C ASN A 149 15.12 -3.47 22.65
N CYS A 150 14.10 -4.28 22.86
CA CYS A 150 12.70 -3.87 22.92
C CYS A 150 12.17 -3.75 24.37
N PHE A 151 13.04 -3.83 25.40
CA PHE A 151 12.67 -3.68 26.79
C PHE A 151 13.30 -2.42 27.39
N PHE A 152 12.51 -1.36 27.53
CA PHE A 152 12.93 -0.05 28.05
C PHE A 152 11.71 0.71 28.58
N PRO A 153 11.88 1.69 29.50
CA PRO A 153 10.76 2.52 29.96
C PRO A 153 10.31 3.52 28.91
N ILE A 154 9.00 3.71 28.81
CA ILE A 154 8.38 4.84 28.13
C ILE A 154 7.98 5.87 29.17
N TYR A 155 8.43 7.11 28.98
CA TYR A 155 8.20 8.21 29.92
C TYR A 155 6.92 8.96 29.56
N VAL A 156 6.05 9.10 30.55
CA VAL A 156 4.75 9.74 30.41
C VAL A 156 4.61 10.86 31.44
N LYS A 157 4.11 12.02 31.01
CA LYS A 157 3.74 13.13 31.88
C LYS A 157 2.47 13.78 31.33
N ASN A 158 1.53 14.12 32.22
CA ASN A 158 0.25 14.72 31.82
C ASN A 158 -0.47 13.93 30.71
N ASN A 159 -0.50 12.61 30.82
CA ASN A 159 -1.12 11.69 29.86
C ASN A 159 -0.52 11.73 28.42
N LYS A 160 0.71 12.25 28.27
CA LYS A 160 1.43 12.30 27.00
C LYS A 160 2.75 11.58 27.10
N VAL A 161 3.14 10.88 26.03
CA VAL A 161 4.48 10.28 25.89
C VAL A 161 5.49 11.41 25.68
N ILE A 162 6.41 11.57 26.64
CA ILE A 162 7.43 12.62 26.58
C ILE A 162 8.79 12.12 26.07
N GLY A 163 9.04 10.81 26.18
CA GLY A 163 10.30 10.23 25.72
C GLY A 163 10.46 8.76 26.07
N PHE A 164 11.64 8.22 25.79
CA PHE A 164 11.99 6.82 25.95
C PHE A 164 13.33 6.68 26.68
N GLY A 165 13.38 5.76 27.62
CA GLY A 165 14.62 5.46 28.33
C GLY A 165 15.60 4.62 27.52
N LYS A 166 16.74 4.31 28.12
CA LYS A 166 17.70 3.36 27.58
C LYS A 166 17.15 1.94 27.71
N VAL A 167 17.65 1.03 26.88
CA VAL A 167 17.40 -0.42 27.04
C VAL A 167 17.84 -0.82 28.44
N CYS A 168 16.98 -1.56 29.14
CA CYS A 168 17.27 -2.03 30.49
C CYS A 168 18.35 -3.13 30.47
N GLU A 169 19.27 -3.05 31.44
CA GLU A 169 20.24 -4.12 31.70
C GLU A 169 19.51 -5.42 32.06
N ASP A 170 20.08 -6.55 31.70
CA ASP A 170 19.46 -7.88 31.91
C ASP A 170 19.15 -8.16 33.39
N SER A 171 19.95 -7.61 34.30
CA SER A 171 19.77 -7.73 35.75
C SER A 171 18.69 -6.85 36.32
N PHE A 172 18.20 -5.88 35.55
CA PHE A 172 17.16 -4.95 36.02
C PHE A 172 15.78 -5.50 35.73
N HIS A 173 14.99 -5.71 36.79
CA HIS A 173 13.60 -6.18 36.72
C HIS A 173 12.67 -5.16 37.39
N PRO A 174 11.81 -4.46 36.66
CA PRO A 174 10.91 -3.46 37.23
C PRO A 174 9.87 -4.13 38.13
N LYS A 175 9.65 -3.58 39.30
CA LYS A 175 8.69 -4.10 40.31
C LYS A 175 7.23 -4.00 39.87
N SER A 176 6.93 -3.16 38.88
CA SER A 176 5.57 -2.88 38.38
C SER A 176 5.60 -2.40 36.95
N PRO A 177 4.56 -2.66 36.14
CA PRO A 177 4.43 -2.08 34.80
C PRO A 177 4.41 -0.55 34.80
N ASN A 178 4.00 0.08 35.91
CA ASN A 178 3.95 1.53 36.04
C ASN A 178 4.70 1.97 37.28
N ILE A 179 5.75 2.79 37.13
CA ILE A 179 6.56 3.31 38.22
C ILE A 179 6.52 4.84 38.18
N LYS A 180 5.96 5.46 39.22
CA LYS A 180 5.90 6.92 39.36
C LYS A 180 7.20 7.45 39.96
N ARG A 181 7.86 8.36 39.25
CA ARG A 181 9.07 9.06 39.72
C ARG A 181 8.72 10.25 40.63
N LYS A 182 9.70 10.71 41.38
CA LYS A 182 9.54 11.88 42.28
C LYS A 182 9.24 13.18 41.49
N ASP A 183 9.70 13.29 40.25
CA ASP A 183 9.48 14.44 39.37
C ASP A 183 8.10 14.40 38.64
N GLY A 184 7.25 13.44 39.04
CA GLY A 184 5.90 13.27 38.49
C GLY A 184 5.85 12.54 37.15
N ILE A 185 6.98 12.10 36.62
CA ILE A 185 7.04 11.26 35.42
C ILE A 185 6.59 9.84 35.76
N LEU A 186 5.75 9.26 34.91
CA LEU A 186 5.36 7.85 34.95
C LEU A 186 6.23 7.06 33.97
N GLU A 187 6.94 6.07 34.47
CA GLU A 187 7.66 5.08 33.66
C GLU A 187 6.72 3.90 33.38
N ILE A 188 6.53 3.57 32.11
CA ILE A 188 5.72 2.42 31.70
C ILE A 188 6.62 1.37 31.09
N TYR A 189 6.53 0.15 31.60
CA TYR A 189 7.27 -1.02 31.14
C TYR A 189 6.35 -2.06 30.48
N PRO A 190 6.80 -2.86 29.51
CA PRO A 190 5.99 -3.85 28.84
C PRO A 190 5.80 -5.12 29.69
N ILE A 191 5.13 -5.01 30.82
CA ILE A 191 4.82 -6.13 31.72
C ILE A 191 3.35 -6.51 31.58
N ASP A 192 3.06 -7.81 31.50
CA ASP A 192 1.69 -8.29 31.38
C ASP A 192 0.98 -8.44 32.75
N THR A 193 -0.27 -8.93 32.75
CA THR A 193 -1.06 -9.13 33.98
C THR A 193 -0.50 -10.19 34.92
N ASN A 194 0.28 -11.10 34.39
CA ASN A 194 0.87 -12.21 35.17
C ASN A 194 2.27 -11.84 35.70
N GLY A 195 2.72 -10.59 35.46
CA GLY A 195 4.05 -10.13 35.84
C GLY A 195 5.16 -10.53 34.86
N ASN A 196 4.82 -11.12 33.71
CA ASN A 196 5.83 -11.50 32.73
C ASN A 196 6.36 -10.27 32.00
N GLU A 197 7.67 -10.18 31.90
CA GLU A 197 8.35 -9.17 31.11
C GLU A 197 8.20 -9.50 29.63
N ARG A 198 7.34 -8.72 28.97
CA ARG A 198 7.11 -8.75 27.54
C ARG A 198 8.11 -7.83 26.83
N LYS A 199 7.95 -7.61 25.56
CA LYS A 199 8.68 -6.60 24.80
C LYS A 199 7.74 -5.56 24.20
N TRP A 200 8.27 -4.39 23.88
CA TRP A 200 7.59 -3.50 22.93
C TRP A 200 7.68 -4.07 21.51
N VAL A 201 6.69 -3.76 20.69
CA VAL A 201 6.70 -4.16 19.26
C VAL A 201 7.84 -3.46 18.48
N PHE A 202 8.34 -2.35 19.00
CA PHE A 202 9.44 -1.56 18.42
C PHE A 202 10.68 -1.60 19.30
N ALA A 203 11.82 -1.70 18.62
CA ALA A 203 13.11 -1.58 19.30
C ALA A 203 13.41 -0.14 19.70
N ARG A 204 14.28 0.05 20.73
CA ARG A 204 14.62 1.37 21.25
C ARG A 204 15.11 2.35 20.17
N GLN A 205 15.87 1.88 19.20
CA GLN A 205 16.44 2.70 18.12
C GLN A 205 15.42 3.13 17.05
N THR A 206 14.23 2.54 17.02
CA THR A 206 13.22 2.83 16.00
C THR A 206 11.94 3.46 16.55
N ILE A 207 11.72 3.40 17.87
CA ILE A 207 10.48 3.86 18.51
C ILE A 207 10.25 5.37 18.36
N ASP A 208 11.33 6.16 18.28
CA ASP A 208 11.24 7.61 18.10
C ASP A 208 10.48 7.99 16.80
N ASN A 209 10.57 7.16 15.76
CA ASN A 209 9.91 7.39 14.47
C ASN A 209 8.38 7.32 14.53
N ILE A 210 7.82 6.74 15.58
CA ILE A 210 6.37 6.56 15.75
C ILE A 210 5.84 7.27 16.99
N LYS A 211 6.62 8.16 17.63
CA LYS A 211 6.26 8.83 18.87
C LYS A 211 4.89 9.52 18.79
N ASP A 212 4.59 10.16 17.68
CA ASP A 212 3.33 10.88 17.45
C ASP A 212 2.11 9.93 17.25
N GLU A 213 2.37 8.64 17.03
CA GLU A 213 1.33 7.61 16.95
C GLU A 213 1.02 6.98 18.32
N LEU A 214 1.75 7.35 19.39
CA LEU A 214 1.64 6.74 20.72
C LEU A 214 0.75 7.55 21.64
N PHE A 215 -0.17 6.84 22.28
CA PHE A 215 -1.13 7.37 23.24
C PHE A 215 -1.06 6.60 24.54
N VAL A 216 -1.38 7.28 25.62
CA VAL A 216 -1.47 6.69 26.96
C VAL A 216 -2.93 6.39 27.26
N GLU A 217 -3.25 5.17 27.63
CA GLU A 217 -4.60 4.76 28.00
C GLU A 217 -4.61 4.08 29.38
N PHE A 218 -5.59 4.45 30.20
CA PHE A 218 -5.81 3.77 31.49
C PHE A 218 -6.68 2.51 31.27
N ASN A 219 -6.07 1.36 31.44
CA ASN A 219 -6.76 0.09 31.35
C ASN A 219 -7.53 -0.19 32.66
N LYS A 220 -8.85 -0.01 32.66
CA LYS A 220 -9.71 -0.17 33.83
C LYS A 220 -9.67 -1.59 34.43
N LYS A 221 -9.54 -2.63 33.61
CA LYS A 221 -9.49 -4.02 34.08
C LYS A 221 -8.18 -4.34 34.80
N ARG A 222 -7.07 -3.83 34.28
CA ARG A 222 -5.74 -4.06 34.81
C ARG A 222 -5.33 -3.01 35.86
N LYS A 223 -6.07 -1.91 35.96
CA LYS A 223 -5.78 -0.74 36.83
C LYS A 223 -4.37 -0.16 36.59
N ILE A 224 -3.91 -0.15 35.34
CA ILE A 224 -2.60 0.37 34.93
C ILE A 224 -2.74 1.25 33.70
N PHE A 225 -1.74 2.10 33.47
CA PHE A 225 -1.55 2.80 32.22
C PHE A 225 -0.84 1.90 31.22
N ASP A 226 -1.38 1.77 30.02
CA ASP A 226 -0.78 1.09 28.88
C ASP A 226 -0.45 2.11 27.78
N ILE A 227 0.48 1.74 26.90
CA ILE A 227 0.77 2.51 25.69
C ILE A 227 0.06 1.85 24.51
N ILE A 228 -0.73 2.66 23.80
CA ILE A 228 -1.49 2.27 22.63
C ILE A 228 -0.89 2.99 21.42
N ARG A 229 -0.72 2.26 20.32
CA ARG A 229 -0.37 2.84 19.04
C ARG A 229 -1.64 3.04 18.21
N LYS A 230 -1.84 4.25 17.70
CA LYS A 230 -2.88 4.60 16.73
C LYS A 230 -2.20 4.92 15.40
N LYS A 231 -2.20 3.96 14.49
CA LYS A 231 -1.64 4.14 13.15
C LYS A 231 -2.73 4.57 12.18
N THR A 232 -2.51 5.71 11.50
CA THR A 232 -3.44 6.28 10.52
C THR A 232 -2.89 6.26 9.10
N LYS A 233 -1.57 6.11 8.92
CA LYS A 233 -0.90 6.15 7.62
C LYS A 233 -0.40 4.78 7.21
N PHE A 234 -0.81 4.30 6.04
CA PHE A 234 -0.51 2.97 5.53
C PHE A 234 0.03 3.03 4.10
N ASN A 235 0.86 2.09 3.73
CA ASN A 235 1.14 1.86 2.31
C ASN A 235 -0.13 1.37 1.62
N TYR A 236 -0.36 1.80 0.37
CA TYR A 236 -1.42 1.21 -0.44
C TYR A 236 -1.15 -0.28 -0.64
N LYS A 237 -2.23 -1.06 -0.64
CA LYS A 237 -2.17 -2.49 -0.95
C LYS A 237 -2.06 -2.69 -2.47
N THR A 238 -1.67 -3.88 -2.89
CA THR A 238 -1.59 -4.26 -4.32
C THR A 238 -2.92 -4.76 -4.87
N VAL A 239 -3.96 -4.85 -4.04
CA VAL A 239 -5.35 -5.12 -4.46
C VAL A 239 -6.20 -3.92 -4.07
N TRP A 240 -6.84 -3.32 -5.07
CA TRP A 240 -7.72 -2.16 -4.96
C TRP A 240 -9.16 -2.59 -5.19
N ASP A 241 -9.89 -2.83 -4.11
CA ASP A 241 -11.25 -3.39 -4.08
C ASP A 241 -12.31 -2.41 -3.56
N LYS A 242 -11.95 -1.14 -3.34
CA LYS A 242 -12.90 -0.14 -2.84
C LYS A 242 -13.95 0.21 -3.88
N LYS A 243 -15.18 0.49 -3.44
CA LYS A 243 -16.31 0.91 -4.26
C LYS A 243 -15.99 2.07 -5.22
N LEU A 244 -15.09 2.97 -4.81
CA LEU A 244 -14.67 4.12 -5.64
C LEU A 244 -13.97 3.72 -6.95
N PHE A 245 -13.45 2.50 -7.06
CA PHE A 245 -12.84 1.99 -8.29
C PHE A 245 -13.83 1.41 -9.29
N ASN A 246 -15.13 1.36 -8.94
CA ASN A 246 -16.17 0.84 -9.81
C ASN A 246 -16.33 1.73 -11.06
N ALA A 247 -15.98 1.17 -12.22
CA ALA A 247 -15.99 1.86 -13.52
C ALA A 247 -17.40 2.26 -13.96
N ASN A 248 -18.44 1.48 -13.60
CA ASN A 248 -19.81 1.86 -13.93
C ASN A 248 -20.26 3.07 -13.14
N LEU A 249 -20.07 3.08 -11.81
CA LEU A 249 -20.53 4.17 -10.95
C LEU A 249 -19.74 5.47 -11.18
N PHE A 250 -18.39 5.36 -11.14
CA PHE A 250 -17.50 6.51 -11.15
C PHE A 250 -16.80 6.75 -12.50
N GLY A 251 -17.16 5.99 -13.51
CA GLY A 251 -16.80 6.20 -14.90
C GLY A 251 -18.04 6.46 -15.73
N THR A 252 -18.78 5.41 -16.09
CA THR A 252 -19.90 5.50 -17.05
C THR A 252 -21.02 6.44 -16.59
N GLN A 253 -21.53 6.26 -15.39
CA GLN A 253 -22.65 7.07 -14.88
C GLN A 253 -22.22 8.53 -14.65
N LEU A 254 -21.05 8.74 -14.06
CA LEU A 254 -20.50 10.07 -13.86
C LEU A 254 -20.30 10.80 -15.19
N LEU A 255 -19.66 10.16 -16.15
CA LEU A 255 -19.39 10.77 -17.46
C LEU A 255 -20.68 11.14 -18.21
N ARG A 256 -21.68 10.24 -18.17
CA ARG A 256 -23.03 10.54 -18.75
C ARG A 256 -23.70 11.74 -18.10
N SER A 257 -23.53 11.95 -16.80
CA SER A 257 -24.09 13.11 -16.09
C SER A 257 -23.46 14.43 -16.55
N ILE A 258 -22.18 14.40 -16.94
CA ILE A 258 -21.40 15.58 -17.35
C ILE A 258 -21.61 15.90 -18.84
N ILE A 259 -21.31 14.95 -19.72
CA ILE A 259 -21.28 15.19 -21.19
C ILE A 259 -22.55 14.77 -21.91
N LYS A 260 -23.52 14.16 -21.22
CA LYS A 260 -24.82 13.71 -21.75
C LYS A 260 -24.74 12.77 -22.98
N THR A 261 -23.59 12.19 -23.23
CA THR A 261 -23.38 11.23 -24.31
C THR A 261 -22.81 9.91 -23.75
N SER A 262 -22.90 8.83 -24.53
CA SER A 262 -22.24 7.57 -24.17
C SER A 262 -20.77 7.59 -24.58
N PHE A 263 -19.90 7.26 -23.66
CA PHE A 263 -18.49 6.99 -23.93
C PHE A 263 -18.23 5.50 -23.60
N PRO A 264 -17.61 4.72 -24.53
CA PRO A 264 -17.39 3.31 -24.30
C PRO A 264 -16.28 3.10 -23.25
N PHE A 265 -16.51 2.20 -22.30
CA PHE A 265 -15.56 1.70 -21.32
C PHE A 265 -14.73 2.75 -20.58
N PRO A 266 -15.35 3.79 -19.97
CA PRO A 266 -14.59 4.76 -19.22
C PRO A 266 -14.06 4.13 -17.92
N LYS A 267 -12.85 4.50 -17.55
CA LYS A 267 -12.29 4.17 -16.24
C LYS A 267 -13.02 4.94 -15.13
N SER A 268 -12.96 4.43 -13.90
CA SER A 268 -13.31 5.24 -12.75
C SER A 268 -12.38 6.45 -12.67
N MET A 269 -12.91 7.65 -12.40
CA MET A 269 -12.13 8.87 -12.20
C MET A 269 -11.09 8.77 -11.06
N TYR A 270 -11.23 7.80 -10.18
CA TYR A 270 -10.29 7.56 -9.08
C TYR A 270 -9.13 6.63 -9.46
N LEU A 271 -9.07 6.17 -10.72
CA LEU A 271 -8.01 5.32 -11.25
C LEU A 271 -7.06 6.06 -12.21
N VAL A 272 -7.45 7.24 -12.67
CA VAL A 272 -6.71 8.02 -13.69
C VAL A 272 -6.07 9.26 -13.09
#